data_7e1e21547c494d5deaff2927bea31d17
#
_entry.id   7e1e21547c494d5deaff2927bea31d17
#
_cell.length_a   1.000
_cell.length_b   1.000
_cell.length_c   1.000
_cell.angle_alpha   90.00
_cell.angle_beta   90.00
_cell.angle_gamma   90.00
#
_symmetry.space_group_name_H-M   'P 1'
#
loop_
_entity.id
_entity.type
_entity.pdbx_description
1 polymer ?
#
loop_
_entity_poly.entity_id
_entity_poly.type
_entity_poly.pdbx_seq_one_letter_code
_entity_poly.pdbx_strand_id
1 'polypeptide(L)'
;MNGAVTTTGETVYSGRLNGSTVYFCARVAKTGKPVSGITLSVYRREFDGSFTELATGIANGKNTYITDPHPALDYARYRIVATSTSTGAVSYTDMPGYPVNEKAVIIQWDEEWQEFDVTDGKETSEKPWSGSLLRLPYNVDVSDNHSADVSLIKYQGRKRPVSYYGTQLGETASWKVEIEKSDADTLYALRRLAIWMGDVYVREPSGSGYWANISVSFSQTHKVLTIPVTLDITRVEGGI
;
A
#
# COMPACT_ATOMS: atom_id res chain seq x y z
N MET A 1 3.40 -16.30 -34.01
CA MET A 1 1.98 -16.21 -33.60
C MET A 1 1.93 -15.28 -32.37
N ASN A 2 1.55 -14.04 -32.60
CA ASN A 2 1.57 -13.04 -31.53
C ASN A 2 0.19 -12.97 -30.88
N GLY A 3 -0.04 -13.78 -29.87
CA GLY A 3 -1.15 -13.57 -28.95
C GLY A 3 -0.80 -12.43 -28.02
N ALA A 4 -1.04 -11.20 -28.43
CA ALA A 4 -0.86 -10.06 -27.53
C ALA A 4 -1.94 -10.11 -26.45
N VAL A 5 -1.53 -10.36 -25.22
CA VAL A 5 -2.35 -10.05 -24.06
C VAL A 5 -2.31 -8.53 -23.93
N THR A 6 -3.36 -7.87 -24.40
CA THR A 6 -3.52 -6.43 -24.19
C THR A 6 -4.27 -6.21 -22.91
N THR A 7 -3.67 -5.45 -22.03
CA THR A 7 -4.30 -4.95 -20.81
C THR A 7 -4.78 -3.54 -21.07
N THR A 8 -6.06 -3.31 -20.90
CA THR A 8 -6.65 -1.98 -20.97
C THR A 8 -7.65 -1.82 -19.85
N GLY A 9 -7.65 -0.66 -19.26
CA GLY A 9 -8.66 -0.23 -18.32
C GLY A 9 -8.28 -0.45 -16.86
N GLU A 10 -7.80 0.59 -16.27
CA GLU A 10 -7.61 0.73 -14.84
C GLU A 10 -8.76 1.57 -14.29
N THR A 11 -9.44 1.03 -13.30
CA THR A 11 -10.44 1.79 -12.57
C THR A 11 -9.93 1.97 -11.16
N VAL A 12 -9.69 3.21 -10.77
CA VAL A 12 -9.36 3.54 -9.39
C VAL A 12 -10.67 3.78 -8.64
N TYR A 13 -10.90 3.00 -7.62
CA TYR A 13 -12.04 3.22 -6.74
C TYR A 13 -11.70 4.33 -5.76
N SER A 14 -12.52 5.36 -5.79
CA SER A 14 -12.41 6.49 -4.89
C SER A 14 -13.70 6.68 -4.11
N GLY A 15 -13.54 7.13 -2.88
CA GLY A 15 -14.63 7.58 -2.03
C GLY A 15 -14.43 9.03 -1.63
N ARG A 16 -15.37 9.58 -0.91
CA ARG A 16 -15.23 10.90 -0.29
C ARG A 16 -15.16 10.76 1.22
N LEU A 17 -14.09 11.30 1.78
CA LEU A 17 -13.93 11.48 3.22
C LEU A 17 -13.75 12.97 3.47
N ASN A 18 -14.58 13.59 4.29
CA ASN A 18 -14.55 15.04 4.56
C ASN A 18 -14.52 15.91 3.30
N GLY A 19 -15.29 15.51 2.24
CA GLY A 19 -15.33 16.23 0.98
C GLY A 19 -14.15 16.01 0.05
N SER A 20 -13.09 15.35 0.50
CA SER A 20 -11.91 15.02 -0.30
C SER A 20 -12.06 13.65 -0.97
N THR A 21 -11.53 13.52 -2.17
CA THR A 21 -11.43 12.23 -2.86
C THR A 21 -10.33 11.40 -2.24
N VAL A 22 -10.62 10.15 -1.93
CA VAL A 22 -9.67 9.18 -1.38
C VAL A 22 -9.65 7.94 -2.27
N TYR A 23 -8.47 7.51 -2.64
CA TYR A 23 -8.29 6.34 -3.48
C TYR A 23 -8.11 5.10 -2.59
N PHE A 24 -9.12 4.23 -2.57
CA PHE A 24 -9.11 3.02 -1.74
C PHE A 24 -8.35 1.89 -2.42
N CYS A 25 -8.69 1.60 -3.67
CA CYS A 25 -8.07 0.52 -4.43
C CYS A 25 -8.03 0.82 -5.91
N ALA A 26 -7.25 0.04 -6.65
CA ALA A 26 -7.27 0.01 -8.10
C ALA A 26 -7.73 -1.36 -8.58
N ARG A 27 -8.32 -1.39 -9.78
CA ARG A 27 -8.67 -2.62 -10.47
C ARG A 27 -7.89 -2.72 -11.77
N VAL A 28 -7.10 -3.79 -11.87
CA VAL A 28 -6.34 -4.10 -13.08
C VAL A 28 -7.16 -5.05 -13.93
N ALA A 29 -7.46 -4.62 -15.14
CA ALA A 29 -8.24 -5.42 -16.08
C ALA A 29 -7.35 -6.00 -17.16
N LYS A 30 -7.43 -7.32 -17.37
CA LYS A 30 -6.91 -7.98 -18.54
C LYS A 30 -8.05 -8.09 -19.54
N THR A 31 -7.87 -7.49 -20.70
CA THR A 31 -8.79 -7.62 -21.85
C THR A 31 -8.11 -8.30 -23.02
N GLY A 32 -8.85 -8.91 -23.90
CA GLY A 32 -8.33 -9.56 -25.11
C GLY A 32 -8.78 -11.01 -25.25
N LYS A 33 -8.42 -11.61 -26.38
CA LYS A 33 -8.79 -13.01 -26.63
C LYS A 33 -8.01 -13.95 -25.72
N PRO A 34 -8.66 -14.95 -25.12
CA PRO A 34 -7.97 -15.98 -24.36
C PRO A 34 -6.93 -16.71 -25.24
N VAL A 35 -5.80 -17.04 -24.63
CA VAL A 35 -4.78 -17.91 -25.24
C VAL A 35 -4.71 -19.18 -24.39
N SER A 36 -5.01 -20.33 -24.97
CA SER A 36 -4.97 -21.60 -24.26
C SER A 36 -3.55 -21.96 -23.84
N GLY A 37 -3.41 -22.65 -22.70
CA GLY A 37 -2.11 -23.10 -22.19
C GLY A 37 -1.27 -22.00 -21.56
N ILE A 38 -1.88 -20.91 -21.14
CA ILE A 38 -1.22 -19.79 -20.43
C ILE A 38 -1.96 -19.50 -19.13
N THR A 39 -1.21 -19.36 -18.06
CA THR A 39 -1.65 -18.74 -16.81
C THR A 39 -1.05 -17.35 -16.67
N LEU A 40 -1.74 -16.48 -15.96
CA LEU A 40 -1.33 -15.10 -15.73
C LEU A 40 -1.05 -14.87 -14.25
N SER A 41 -0.09 -14.00 -14.01
CA SER A 41 0.16 -13.41 -12.67
C SER A 41 0.24 -11.91 -12.82
N VAL A 42 -0.23 -11.19 -11.82
CA VAL A 42 -0.23 -9.73 -11.79
C VAL A 42 0.56 -9.26 -10.59
N TYR A 43 1.45 -8.32 -10.83
CA TYR A 43 2.30 -7.73 -9.83
C TYR A 43 2.14 -6.21 -9.82
N ARG A 44 2.13 -5.60 -8.64
CA ARG A 44 2.31 -4.17 -8.47
C ARG A 44 3.81 -3.89 -8.40
N ARG A 45 4.26 -2.85 -9.09
CA ARG A 45 5.62 -2.35 -8.96
C ARG A 45 5.68 -1.35 -7.83
N GLU A 46 6.53 -1.61 -6.85
CA GLU A 46 6.75 -0.74 -5.70
C GLU A 46 7.67 0.44 -6.04
N PHE A 47 7.73 1.40 -5.12
CA PHE A 47 8.55 2.60 -5.25
C PHE A 47 10.04 2.29 -5.41
N ASP A 48 10.56 1.31 -4.69
CA ASP A 48 11.95 0.85 -4.76
C ASP A 48 12.27 0.01 -6.00
N GLY A 49 11.27 -0.24 -6.83
CA GLY A 49 11.37 -1.04 -8.05
C GLY A 49 11.14 -2.54 -7.87
N SER A 50 10.92 -3.00 -6.65
CA SER A 50 10.50 -4.37 -6.36
C SER A 50 9.08 -4.64 -6.87
N PHE A 51 8.63 -5.90 -6.76
CA PHE A 51 7.31 -6.32 -7.23
C PHE A 51 6.57 -7.06 -6.12
N THR A 52 5.37 -6.61 -5.82
CA THR A 52 4.43 -7.30 -4.93
C THR A 52 3.44 -8.11 -5.76
N GLU A 53 3.33 -9.40 -5.49
CA GLU A 53 2.35 -10.26 -6.15
C GLU A 53 0.94 -9.91 -5.69
N LEU A 54 0.06 -9.60 -6.64
CA LEU A 54 -1.35 -9.35 -6.38
C LEU A 54 -2.20 -10.60 -6.60
N ALA A 55 -1.88 -11.34 -7.64
CA ALA A 55 -2.55 -12.59 -7.95
C ALA A 55 -1.69 -13.47 -8.86
N THR A 56 -1.78 -14.78 -8.70
CA THR A 56 -1.06 -15.76 -9.49
C THR A 56 -1.97 -16.89 -9.98
N GLY A 57 -1.53 -17.63 -10.98
CA GLY A 57 -2.27 -18.77 -11.49
C GLY A 57 -3.62 -18.43 -12.12
N ILE A 58 -3.82 -17.19 -12.53
CA ILE A 58 -5.09 -16.70 -13.06
C ILE A 58 -5.34 -17.37 -14.41
N ALA A 59 -6.53 -17.96 -14.56
CA ALA A 59 -6.95 -18.49 -15.84
C ALA A 59 -7.05 -17.38 -16.89
N ASN A 60 -6.51 -17.63 -18.07
CA ASN A 60 -6.56 -16.67 -19.16
C ASN A 60 -7.96 -16.64 -19.80
N GLY A 61 -8.93 -16.14 -19.05
CA GLY A 61 -10.30 -15.94 -19.50
C GLY A 61 -10.47 -14.72 -20.39
N LYS A 62 -11.69 -14.49 -20.86
CA LYS A 62 -12.01 -13.37 -21.74
C LYS A 62 -11.81 -12.02 -21.06
N ASN A 63 -12.30 -11.90 -19.86
CA ASN A 63 -12.11 -10.72 -19.00
C ASN A 63 -11.75 -11.21 -17.60
N THR A 64 -10.66 -10.70 -17.07
CA THR A 64 -10.20 -11.00 -15.71
C THR A 64 -9.85 -9.69 -15.03
N TYR A 65 -10.35 -9.51 -13.85
CA TYR A 65 -10.09 -8.32 -13.03
C TYR A 65 -9.36 -8.73 -11.77
N ILE A 66 -8.35 -7.97 -11.42
CA ILE A 66 -7.56 -8.15 -10.21
C ILE A 66 -7.64 -6.86 -9.42
N THR A 67 -8.02 -6.97 -8.16
CA THR A 67 -8.05 -5.83 -7.25
C THR A 67 -6.66 -5.62 -6.66
N ASP A 68 -6.14 -4.40 -6.78
CA ASP A 68 -5.01 -3.93 -5.98
C ASP A 68 -5.56 -3.16 -4.78
N PRO A 69 -5.42 -3.67 -3.57
CA PRO A 69 -5.91 -3.00 -2.38
C PRO A 69 -5.14 -1.73 -2.05
N HIS A 70 -3.89 -1.61 -2.46
CA HIS A 70 -3.01 -0.55 -2.04
C HIS A 70 -2.25 0.10 -3.21
N PRO A 71 -2.94 0.70 -4.18
CA PRO A 71 -2.28 1.35 -5.31
C PRO A 71 -1.40 2.52 -4.84
N ALA A 72 -0.24 2.69 -5.46
CA ALA A 72 0.64 3.81 -5.17
C ALA A 72 -0.07 5.15 -5.41
N LEU A 73 0.19 6.13 -4.53
CA LEU A 73 -0.51 7.43 -4.53
C LEU A 73 0.06 8.43 -5.52
N ASP A 74 1.25 8.20 -6.05
CA ASP A 74 1.86 9.03 -7.10
C ASP A 74 1.47 8.52 -8.48
N TYR A 75 1.95 7.32 -8.82
CA TYR A 75 1.83 6.73 -10.13
C TYR A 75 1.77 5.21 -10.02
N ALA A 76 0.58 4.64 -10.18
CA ALA A 76 0.37 3.21 -10.08
C ALA A 76 0.94 2.47 -11.30
N ARG A 77 1.72 1.41 -11.07
CA ARG A 77 2.40 0.62 -12.11
C ARG A 77 2.20 -0.86 -11.85
N TYR A 78 1.94 -1.58 -12.93
CA TYR A 78 1.68 -3.03 -12.86
C TYR A 78 2.47 -3.78 -13.91
N ARG A 79 2.77 -5.05 -13.60
CA ARG A 79 3.37 -6.01 -14.51
C ARG A 79 2.47 -7.21 -14.63
N ILE A 80 2.21 -7.66 -15.84
CA ILE A 80 1.55 -8.92 -16.10
C ILE A 80 2.58 -9.92 -16.61
N VAL A 81 2.59 -11.07 -15.97
CA VAL A 81 3.45 -12.19 -16.31
C VAL A 81 2.58 -13.30 -16.90
N ALA A 82 2.95 -13.78 -18.06
CA ALA A 82 2.32 -14.92 -18.73
C ALA A 82 3.25 -16.12 -18.63
N THR A 83 2.75 -17.22 -18.11
CA THR A 83 3.50 -18.48 -17.97
C THR A 83 2.84 -19.56 -18.80
N SER A 84 3.62 -20.21 -19.68
CA SER A 84 3.16 -21.36 -20.41
C SER A 84 3.00 -22.58 -19.50
N THR A 85 1.82 -23.18 -19.49
CA THR A 85 1.53 -24.35 -18.65
C THR A 85 2.25 -25.63 -19.14
N SER A 86 2.66 -25.67 -20.40
CA SER A 86 3.32 -26.83 -20.99
C SER A 86 4.84 -26.79 -20.92
N THR A 87 5.43 -25.59 -21.04
CA THR A 87 6.90 -25.43 -21.12
C THR A 87 7.49 -24.69 -19.92
N GLY A 88 6.66 -24.04 -19.09
CA GLY A 88 7.12 -23.15 -18.04
C GLY A 88 7.75 -21.84 -18.55
N ALA A 89 7.74 -21.61 -19.86
CA ALA A 89 8.28 -20.38 -20.43
C ALA A 89 7.51 -19.15 -19.93
N VAL A 90 8.24 -18.13 -19.56
CA VAL A 90 7.71 -16.90 -18.96
C VAL A 90 7.95 -15.72 -19.88
N SER A 91 6.91 -14.90 -20.05
CA SER A 91 7.01 -13.58 -20.66
C SER A 91 6.28 -12.55 -19.81
N TYR A 92 6.67 -11.30 -19.91
CA TYR A 92 6.00 -10.25 -19.14
C TYR A 92 5.74 -9.01 -19.99
N THR A 93 4.79 -8.22 -19.54
CA THR A 93 4.48 -6.92 -20.12
C THR A 93 4.24 -5.94 -18.96
N ASP A 94 4.97 -4.84 -18.98
CA ASP A 94 4.69 -3.73 -18.09
C ASP A 94 3.52 -2.93 -18.66
N MET A 95 2.52 -2.71 -17.84
CA MET A 95 1.38 -1.90 -18.23
C MET A 95 1.75 -0.43 -18.22
N PRO A 96 1.17 0.38 -19.10
CA PRO A 96 1.22 1.82 -18.95
C PRO A 96 0.67 2.17 -17.56
N GLY A 97 1.48 2.84 -16.76
CA GLY A 97 1.02 3.31 -15.46
C GLY A 97 0.04 4.47 -15.61
N TYR A 98 -0.66 4.79 -14.56
CA TYR A 98 -1.58 5.93 -14.52
C TYR A 98 -1.33 6.79 -13.28
N PRO A 99 -1.52 8.12 -13.41
CA PRO A 99 -1.33 9.03 -12.29
C PRO A 99 -2.51 8.94 -11.31
N VAL A 100 -2.22 8.75 -10.03
CA VAL A 100 -3.19 8.89 -8.93
C VAL A 100 -3.15 10.31 -8.38
N ASN A 101 -1.95 10.86 -8.22
CA ASN A 101 -1.68 12.24 -7.78
C ASN A 101 -2.34 12.62 -6.45
N GLU A 102 -2.50 11.68 -5.53
CA GLU A 102 -2.97 11.98 -4.19
C GLU A 102 -1.84 12.63 -3.39
N LYS A 103 -2.16 13.74 -2.72
CA LYS A 103 -1.19 14.54 -1.95
C LYS A 103 -1.35 14.40 -0.44
N ALA A 104 -2.09 13.40 -0.01
CA ALA A 104 -2.26 13.08 1.39
C ALA A 104 -1.62 11.74 1.70
N VAL A 105 -1.25 11.54 2.96
CA VAL A 105 -0.92 10.22 3.47
C VAL A 105 -2.22 9.48 3.75
N ILE A 106 -2.30 8.22 3.36
CA ILE A 106 -3.44 7.34 3.62
C ILE A 106 -2.97 6.18 4.49
N ILE A 107 -3.65 5.99 5.61
CA ILE A 107 -3.44 4.87 6.52
C ILE A 107 -4.73 4.05 6.54
N GLN A 108 -4.61 2.75 6.31
CA GLN A 108 -5.73 1.82 6.21
C GLN A 108 -5.54 0.65 7.17
N TRP A 109 -6.61 0.24 7.84
CA TRP A 109 -6.62 -0.90 8.75
C TRP A 109 -8.00 -1.53 8.84
N ASP A 110 -8.10 -2.71 9.44
CA ASP A 110 -9.37 -3.45 9.56
C ASP A 110 -10.00 -3.68 8.18
N GLU A 111 -9.21 -4.16 7.23
CA GLU A 111 -9.61 -4.21 5.84
C GLU A 111 -10.17 -5.57 5.47
N GLU A 112 -11.35 -5.55 4.85
CA GLU A 112 -11.90 -6.68 4.11
C GLU A 112 -12.09 -6.28 2.65
N TRP A 113 -11.41 -6.98 1.76
CA TRP A 113 -11.50 -6.76 0.32
C TRP A 113 -12.45 -7.78 -0.29
N GLN A 114 -13.43 -7.28 -1.03
CA GLN A 114 -14.33 -8.13 -1.80
C GLN A 114 -13.77 -8.30 -3.21
N GLU A 115 -13.72 -9.54 -3.67
CA GLU A 115 -13.47 -9.79 -5.09
C GLU A 115 -14.61 -9.22 -5.92
N PHE A 116 -14.24 -8.56 -7.00
CA PHE A 116 -15.23 -8.12 -7.98
C PHE A 116 -15.64 -9.33 -8.82
N ASP A 117 -16.83 -9.82 -8.59
CA ASP A 117 -17.47 -10.72 -9.54
C ASP A 117 -18.05 -9.90 -10.69
N VAL A 118 -17.37 -9.91 -11.83
CA VAL A 118 -17.84 -9.27 -13.05
C VAL A 118 -18.43 -10.33 -13.95
N THR A 119 -19.55 -10.88 -13.55
CA THR A 119 -20.40 -11.65 -14.45
C THR A 119 -21.21 -10.65 -15.30
N ASP A 120 -21.12 -10.77 -16.63
CA ASP A 120 -21.88 -10.00 -17.61
C ASP A 120 -21.63 -8.46 -17.67
N GLY A 121 -20.46 -7.99 -17.21
CA GLY A 121 -20.10 -6.58 -17.30
C GLY A 121 -20.84 -5.66 -16.32
N LYS A 122 -21.57 -6.22 -15.37
CA LYS A 122 -22.17 -5.49 -14.27
C LYS A 122 -21.31 -5.61 -13.02
N GLU A 123 -20.96 -4.50 -12.44
CA GLU A 123 -20.32 -4.45 -11.15
C GLU A 123 -21.34 -4.84 -10.07
N THR A 124 -21.07 -5.94 -9.35
CA THR A 124 -21.98 -6.44 -8.33
C THR A 124 -21.75 -5.83 -6.95
N SER A 125 -20.64 -5.10 -6.76
CA SER A 125 -20.31 -4.45 -5.50
C SER A 125 -20.05 -2.96 -5.69
N GLU A 126 -20.81 -2.12 -4.99
CA GLU A 126 -20.56 -0.67 -4.91
C GLU A 126 -19.36 -0.35 -4.00
N LYS A 127 -18.93 -1.29 -3.15
CA LYS A 127 -17.82 -1.11 -2.21
C LYS A 127 -16.89 -2.32 -2.27
N PRO A 128 -15.76 -2.19 -2.97
CA PRO A 128 -14.76 -3.25 -3.03
C PRO A 128 -14.02 -3.44 -1.70
N TRP A 129 -14.17 -2.54 -0.77
CA TRP A 129 -13.43 -2.47 0.48
C TRP A 129 -14.35 -2.07 1.64
N SER A 130 -14.21 -2.75 2.74
CA SER A 130 -14.70 -2.33 4.05
C SER A 130 -13.53 -2.21 5.02
N GLY A 131 -13.60 -1.27 5.94
CA GLY A 131 -12.52 -1.06 6.90
C GLY A 131 -12.43 0.38 7.37
N SER A 132 -11.32 0.70 7.96
CA SER A 132 -11.03 2.03 8.50
C SER A 132 -9.94 2.72 7.70
N LEU A 133 -10.12 4.02 7.48
CA LEU A 133 -9.22 4.84 6.70
C LEU A 133 -8.98 6.18 7.40
N LEU A 134 -7.72 6.58 7.42
CA LEU A 134 -7.29 7.90 7.83
C LEU A 134 -6.58 8.58 6.68
N ARG A 135 -7.00 9.81 6.36
CA ARG A 135 -6.33 10.66 5.40
C ARG A 135 -5.72 11.86 6.12
N LEU A 136 -4.40 11.95 6.09
CA LEU A 136 -3.68 13.08 6.65
C LEU A 136 -3.23 14.01 5.51
N PRO A 137 -3.52 15.33 5.58
CA PRO A 137 -2.97 16.30 4.63
C PRO A 137 -1.43 16.24 4.64
N TYR A 138 -0.81 16.57 3.50
CA TYR A 138 0.64 16.51 3.35
C TYR A 138 1.34 17.74 3.97
N ASN A 139 1.07 18.02 5.21
CA ASN A 139 1.78 18.99 6.06
C ASN A 139 2.33 18.31 7.33
N VAL A 140 2.64 17.05 7.20
CA VAL A 140 3.18 16.23 8.28
C VAL A 140 4.69 16.44 8.34
N ASP A 141 5.21 16.81 9.51
CA ASP A 141 6.64 16.80 9.77
C ASP A 141 7.10 15.35 9.96
N VAL A 142 7.96 14.88 9.05
CA VAL A 142 8.46 13.50 9.03
C VAL A 142 9.89 13.47 9.53
N SER A 143 10.16 12.58 10.47
CA SER A 143 11.52 12.24 10.90
C SER A 143 11.72 10.74 10.73
N ASP A 144 12.46 10.35 9.69
CA ASP A 144 12.77 8.95 9.38
C ASP A 144 14.10 8.53 9.99
N ASN A 145 14.14 7.33 10.52
CA ASN A 145 15.36 6.69 11.01
C ASN A 145 15.50 5.29 10.44
N HIS A 146 16.59 5.08 9.73
CA HIS A 146 16.98 3.79 9.19
C HIS A 146 18.16 3.24 9.97
N SER A 147 18.03 2.05 10.53
CA SER A 147 19.10 1.39 11.28
C SER A 147 19.33 -0.03 10.78
N ALA A 148 20.58 -0.40 10.61
CA ALA A 148 20.95 -1.80 10.45
C ALA A 148 20.93 -2.49 11.82
N ASP A 149 20.53 -3.75 11.86
CA ASP A 149 20.73 -4.59 13.04
C ASP A 149 22.22 -4.83 13.22
N VAL A 150 22.81 -4.13 14.21
CA VAL A 150 24.25 -4.19 14.49
C VAL A 150 24.51 -4.37 15.97
N SER A 151 25.27 -5.42 16.29
CA SER A 151 25.79 -5.65 17.64
C SER A 151 27.26 -5.25 17.68
N LEU A 152 27.61 -4.35 18.61
CA LEU A 152 28.98 -3.91 18.85
C LEU A 152 29.56 -4.66 20.05
N ILE A 153 30.49 -5.58 19.78
CA ILE A 153 31.15 -6.40 20.85
C ILE A 153 32.52 -5.82 21.15
N LYS A 154 32.75 -5.50 22.42
CA LYS A 154 34.01 -5.03 22.92
C LYS A 154 34.88 -6.21 23.39
N TYR A 155 36.00 -6.45 22.71
CA TYR A 155 36.96 -7.46 23.13
C TYR A 155 38.07 -6.84 23.94
N GLN A 156 38.50 -7.55 24.99
CA GLN A 156 39.65 -7.14 25.80
C GLN A 156 40.90 -7.05 24.92
N GLY A 157 41.66 -5.97 25.04
CA GLY A 157 42.89 -5.75 24.25
C GLY A 157 42.67 -5.09 22.89
N ARG A 158 41.46 -4.85 22.46
CA ARG A 158 41.15 -4.08 21.23
C ARG A 158 40.78 -2.62 21.58
N LYS A 159 41.32 -1.68 20.79
CA LYS A 159 41.02 -0.25 20.99
C LYS A 159 39.58 0.13 20.54
N ARG A 160 38.95 -0.66 19.67
CA ARG A 160 37.62 -0.41 19.10
C ARG A 160 36.78 -1.68 19.13
N PRO A 161 35.43 -1.55 19.28
CA PRO A 161 34.55 -2.71 19.18
C PRO A 161 34.54 -3.30 17.77
N VAL A 162 34.10 -4.54 17.67
CA VAL A 162 33.85 -5.23 16.40
C VAL A 162 32.35 -5.23 16.15
N SER A 163 31.92 -4.91 14.91
CA SER A 163 30.54 -4.90 14.49
C SER A 163 30.15 -6.28 13.97
N TYR A 164 29.01 -6.76 14.41
CA TYR A 164 28.31 -7.93 13.85
C TYR A 164 26.97 -7.46 13.34
N TYR A 165 26.66 -7.81 12.10
CA TYR A 165 25.43 -7.40 11.44
C TYR A 165 24.44 -8.57 11.43
N GLY A 166 23.22 -8.30 11.85
CA GLY A 166 22.07 -9.17 11.65
C GLY A 166 21.45 -9.00 10.25
N THR A 167 20.33 -9.63 10.04
CA THR A 167 19.62 -9.63 8.75
C THR A 167 18.41 -8.68 8.74
N GLN A 168 18.06 -8.09 9.88
CA GLN A 168 16.90 -7.20 9.98
C GLN A 168 17.29 -5.75 9.72
N LEU A 169 16.41 -5.05 9.04
CA LEU A 169 16.46 -3.59 8.88
C LEU A 169 15.46 -2.97 9.85
N GLY A 170 15.93 -2.05 10.67
CA GLY A 170 15.06 -1.23 11.52
C GLY A 170 14.69 0.05 10.78
N GLU A 171 13.41 0.19 10.41
CA GLU A 171 12.88 1.40 9.80
C GLU A 171 11.79 1.96 10.68
N THR A 172 12.06 3.12 11.26
CA THR A 172 11.13 3.82 12.13
C THR A 172 10.97 5.26 11.66
N ALA A 173 9.76 5.80 11.83
CA ALA A 173 9.47 7.19 11.55
C ALA A 173 8.68 7.80 12.71
N SER A 174 8.87 9.09 12.95
CA SER A 174 8.03 9.85 13.87
C SER A 174 7.41 11.01 13.09
N TRP A 175 6.10 10.99 12.97
CA TRP A 175 5.35 12.00 12.23
C TRP A 175 4.61 12.90 13.20
N LYS A 176 4.71 14.21 12.98
CA LYS A 176 3.99 15.20 13.78
C LYS A 176 3.01 15.94 12.88
N VAL A 177 1.77 16.00 13.31
CA VAL A 177 0.70 16.70 12.61
C VAL A 177 -0.15 17.48 13.59
N GLU A 178 -0.64 18.63 13.17
CA GLU A 178 -1.61 19.40 13.92
C GLU A 178 -2.99 19.25 13.31
N ILE A 179 -3.93 18.74 14.08
CA ILE A 179 -5.32 18.54 13.67
C ILE A 179 -6.21 19.60 14.30
N GLU A 180 -7.04 20.24 13.50
CA GLU A 180 -8.01 21.20 14.02
C GLU A 180 -9.01 20.51 14.96
N LYS A 181 -9.35 21.16 16.05
CA LYS A 181 -10.35 20.64 17.01
C LYS A 181 -11.73 20.48 16.40
N SER A 182 -12.01 21.20 15.34
CA SER A 182 -13.24 21.11 14.55
C SER A 182 -13.32 19.88 13.66
N ASP A 183 -12.18 19.29 13.32
CA ASP A 183 -12.12 18.07 12.50
C ASP A 183 -12.33 16.82 13.37
N ALA A 184 -13.59 16.61 13.74
CA ALA A 184 -13.99 15.52 14.61
C ALA A 184 -13.75 14.15 13.97
N ASP A 185 -13.89 14.05 12.66
CA ASP A 185 -13.78 12.77 11.93
C ASP A 185 -12.34 12.27 11.91
N THR A 186 -11.38 13.14 11.60
CA THR A 186 -9.95 12.82 11.65
C THR A 186 -9.52 12.48 13.08
N LEU A 187 -9.97 13.25 14.09
CA LEU A 187 -9.67 12.96 15.48
C LEU A 187 -10.26 11.63 15.94
N TYR A 188 -11.46 11.28 15.48
CA TYR A 188 -12.08 10.01 15.79
C TYR A 188 -11.32 8.84 15.13
N ALA A 189 -10.93 8.97 13.86
CA ALA A 189 -10.12 7.98 13.16
C ALA A 189 -8.77 7.76 13.85
N LEU A 190 -8.08 8.83 14.26
CA LEU A 190 -6.82 8.76 15.00
C LEU A 190 -6.98 8.05 16.36
N ARG A 191 -8.09 8.26 17.07
CA ARG A 191 -8.37 7.56 18.32
C ARG A 191 -8.64 6.08 18.12
N ARG A 192 -9.31 5.72 17.02
CA ARG A 192 -9.50 4.31 16.66
C ARG A 192 -8.16 3.66 16.30
N LEU A 193 -7.32 4.35 15.55
CA LEU A 193 -5.98 3.89 15.21
C LEU A 193 -5.12 3.69 16.48
N ALA A 194 -5.23 4.60 17.45
CA ALA A 194 -4.47 4.53 18.72
C ALA A 194 -4.75 3.28 19.55
N ILE A 195 -5.91 2.66 19.40
CA ILE A 195 -6.31 1.43 20.11
C ILE A 195 -6.32 0.19 19.21
N TRP A 196 -5.94 0.34 17.95
CA TRP A 196 -5.87 -0.77 17.01
C TRP A 196 -4.72 -1.72 17.38
N MET A 197 -5.04 -3.03 17.42
CA MET A 197 -4.09 -4.09 17.75
C MET A 197 -3.81 -4.92 16.50
N GLY A 198 -3.05 -4.36 15.57
CA GLY A 198 -2.70 -5.02 14.31
C GLY A 198 -1.86 -4.11 13.44
N ASP A 199 -1.37 -4.65 12.35
CA ASP A 199 -0.64 -3.87 11.36
C ASP A 199 -1.59 -3.01 10.55
N VAL A 200 -1.06 -1.94 10.01
CA VAL A 200 -1.76 -1.00 9.14
C VAL A 200 -0.99 -0.83 7.85
N TYR A 201 -1.68 -0.51 6.77
CA TYR A 201 -1.01 -0.19 5.52
C TYR A 201 -0.93 1.32 5.33
N VAL A 202 0.29 1.82 5.16
CA VAL A 202 0.60 3.25 4.97
C VAL A 202 0.93 3.49 3.50
N ARG A 203 0.32 4.51 2.91
CA ARG A 203 0.64 4.98 1.56
C ARG A 203 0.99 6.46 1.60
N GLU A 204 2.11 6.79 0.99
CA GLU A 204 2.63 8.15 0.95
C GLU A 204 2.49 8.78 -0.44
N PRO A 205 2.40 10.11 -0.53
CA PRO A 205 2.35 10.83 -1.81
C PRO A 205 3.59 10.64 -2.68
N SER A 206 4.70 10.19 -2.09
CA SER A 206 5.92 9.81 -2.79
C SER A 206 5.74 8.58 -3.69
N GLY A 207 4.68 7.81 -3.49
CA GLY A 207 4.44 6.50 -4.09
C GLY A 207 4.89 5.34 -3.23
N SER A 208 5.49 5.60 -2.08
CA SER A 208 5.86 4.56 -1.11
C SER A 208 4.61 3.99 -0.44
N GLY A 209 4.58 2.67 -0.28
CA GLY A 209 3.56 1.95 0.46
C GLY A 209 4.19 0.82 1.27
N TYR A 210 3.77 0.64 2.51
CA TYR A 210 4.34 -0.36 3.40
C TYR A 210 3.42 -0.70 4.56
N TRP A 211 3.63 -1.88 5.13
CA TRP A 211 3.00 -2.28 6.38
C TRP A 211 3.74 -1.67 7.57
N ALA A 212 2.98 -1.27 8.58
CA ALA A 212 3.53 -0.65 9.77
C ALA A 212 2.74 -0.99 11.02
N ASN A 213 3.43 -1.00 12.14
CA ASN A 213 2.84 -0.82 13.46
C ASN A 213 2.90 0.65 13.83
N ILE A 214 1.80 1.23 14.30
CA ILE A 214 1.70 2.65 14.61
C ILE A 214 1.22 2.84 16.04
N SER A 215 1.94 3.67 16.80
CA SER A 215 1.44 4.22 18.04
C SER A 215 1.09 5.71 17.89
N VAL A 216 -0.02 6.13 18.47
CA VAL A 216 -0.54 7.48 18.34
C VAL A 216 -0.56 8.16 19.72
N SER A 217 0.05 9.33 19.80
CA SER A 217 0.03 10.15 21.02
C SER A 217 -0.57 11.53 20.74
N PHE A 218 -1.39 12.00 21.68
CA PHE A 218 -2.07 13.29 21.60
C PHE A 218 -1.53 14.23 22.66
N SER A 219 -1.15 15.44 22.25
CA SER A 219 -0.79 16.51 23.17
C SER A 219 -1.93 17.54 23.23
N GLN A 220 -2.64 17.58 24.34
CA GLN A 220 -3.74 18.54 24.52
C GLN A 220 -3.28 19.78 25.27
N THR A 221 -3.36 20.92 24.60
CA THR A 221 -3.26 22.22 25.25
C THR A 221 -4.59 22.96 25.15
N HIS A 222 -5.10 23.50 26.26
CA HIS A 222 -6.43 24.15 26.28
C HIS A 222 -6.48 25.50 25.54
N LYS A 223 -5.32 26.03 25.12
CA LYS A 223 -5.19 27.39 24.58
C LYS A 223 -5.14 27.50 23.08
N VAL A 224 -5.02 26.38 22.33
CA VAL A 224 -4.88 26.39 20.87
C VAL A 224 -6.09 25.73 20.19
N LEU A 225 -6.32 26.11 18.95
CA LEU A 225 -7.42 25.58 18.12
C LEU A 225 -7.10 24.20 17.57
N THR A 226 -5.84 23.79 17.62
CA THR A 226 -5.36 22.53 17.08
C THR A 226 -4.98 21.56 18.20
N ILE A 227 -4.89 20.30 17.86
CA ILE A 227 -4.36 19.21 18.70
C ILE A 227 -3.12 18.68 17.99
N PRO A 228 -1.92 18.85 18.56
CA PRO A 228 -0.73 18.19 18.06
C PRO A 228 -0.84 16.68 18.30
N VAL A 229 -0.59 15.92 17.24
CA VAL A 229 -0.61 14.46 17.25
C VAL A 229 0.74 13.98 16.77
N THR A 230 1.30 12.98 17.45
CA THR A 230 2.51 12.29 17.02
C THR A 230 2.15 10.85 16.71
N LEU A 231 2.58 10.38 15.53
CA LEU A 231 2.49 8.99 15.12
C LEU A 231 3.91 8.44 15.08
N ASP A 232 4.20 7.47 15.93
CA ASP A 232 5.45 6.72 15.88
C ASP A 232 5.20 5.43 15.11
N ILE A 233 5.92 5.30 14.01
CA ILE A 233 5.71 4.30 12.97
C ILE A 233 6.90 3.36 12.95
N THR A 234 6.65 2.07 12.99
CA THR A 234 7.66 1.04 12.78
C THR A 234 7.24 0.21 11.57
N ARG A 235 8.06 0.17 10.53
CA ARG A 235 7.80 -0.68 9.36
C ARG A 235 7.93 -2.15 9.75
N VAL A 236 7.02 -2.96 9.23
CA VAL A 236 6.96 -4.40 9.47
C VAL A 236 6.77 -5.14 8.15
N GLU A 237 7.09 -6.43 8.13
CA GLU A 237 6.87 -7.24 6.93
C GLU A 237 5.39 -7.49 6.62
N GLY A 238 4.49 -7.19 7.49
CA GLY A 238 3.04 -7.21 7.37
C GLY A 238 2.38 -8.32 6.56
N GLY A 239 1.09 -8.51 6.79
CA GLY A 239 0.30 -9.43 5.96
C GLY A 239 0.24 -10.87 6.47
N ILE A 240 0.42 -11.08 7.78
CA ILE A 240 0.14 -12.37 8.44
C ILE A 240 -1.27 -12.35 8.99
#